data_77d25888396e59513f3d115b84b74e5d
#
_entry.id   77d25888396e59513f3d115b84b74e5d
#
_cell.length_a   1.000
_cell.length_b   1.000
_cell.length_c   1.000
_cell.angle_alpha   90.00
_cell.angle_beta   90.00
_cell.angle_gamma   90.00
#
_symmetry.space_group_name_H-M   'P 1'
#
loop_
_entity.id
_entity.type
_entity.pdbx_description
1 polymer ?
#
loop_
_entity_poly.entity_id
_entity_poly.type
_entity_poly.pdbx_seq_one_letter_code
_entity_poly.pdbx_strand_id
1 'polypeptide(L)'
;KKKYPLVNWADGMPVNKGHFTQQEDHFTDRLCEYQSFHLNRNTYGLLPFKKGEPVSGDFSITELVTGTLEVRLKRCHALTAGGYLIDYDAGEDDELTASFHIPTEEEEEKDKRWDVILMADPFEHLPSGIPNEKEISPRQPNALPKYALSVLPSGQTDGSELGRHFLLIGRLRKNGNRCEVDGNFIPPCTSMSSHPDL
;
A
#
# COMPACT_ATOMS: atom_id res chain seq x y z
N LYS A 1 -10.79 10.36 -14.61
CA LYS A 1 -10.57 10.62 -13.18
C LYS A 1 -11.93 10.78 -12.49
N LYS A 2 -12.19 10.00 -11.44
CA LYS A 2 -13.36 10.18 -10.58
C LYS A 2 -13.20 11.52 -9.85
N LYS A 3 -14.23 12.35 -9.85
CA LYS A 3 -14.24 13.62 -9.14
C LYS A 3 -15.10 13.49 -7.89
N TYR A 4 -14.62 14.04 -6.79
CA TYR A 4 -15.34 14.10 -5.53
C TYR A 4 -15.82 15.53 -5.31
N PRO A 5 -17.12 15.83 -5.57
CA PRO A 5 -17.66 17.18 -5.44
C PRO A 5 -17.80 17.57 -3.97
N LEU A 6 -17.75 18.89 -3.69
CA LEU A 6 -18.10 19.41 -2.37
C LEU A 6 -19.58 19.14 -2.03
N VAL A 7 -19.86 19.03 -0.75
CA VAL A 7 -21.24 19.06 -0.24
C VAL A 7 -21.80 20.49 -0.37
N ASN A 8 -22.98 20.62 -0.96
CA ASN A 8 -23.69 21.89 -0.98
C ASN A 8 -24.50 22.03 0.33
N TRP A 9 -23.88 22.63 1.32
CA TRP A 9 -24.50 22.84 2.62
C TRP A 9 -25.59 23.91 2.54
N ALA A 10 -26.78 23.63 3.06
CA ALA A 10 -27.88 24.53 3.14
C ALA A 10 -28.53 24.47 4.53
N ASP A 11 -29.05 25.59 5.00
CA ASP A 11 -29.76 25.66 6.29
C ASP A 11 -30.97 24.73 6.30
N GLY A 12 -31.10 23.94 7.37
CA GLY A 12 -32.21 23.01 7.56
C GLY A 12 -32.13 21.73 6.76
N MET A 13 -31.04 21.48 6.00
CA MET A 13 -30.86 20.17 5.32
C MET A 13 -30.65 19.03 6.32
N PRO A 14 -31.24 17.84 6.11
CA PRO A 14 -30.98 16.69 6.95
C PRO A 14 -29.56 16.17 6.70
N VAL A 15 -28.72 16.18 7.72
CA VAL A 15 -27.33 15.69 7.67
C VAL A 15 -27.29 14.18 7.89
N ASN A 16 -26.47 13.48 7.10
CA ASN A 16 -26.26 12.04 7.23
C ASN A 16 -24.79 11.66 6.95
N LYS A 17 -24.44 10.39 7.20
CA LYS A 17 -23.08 9.86 6.99
C LYS A 17 -22.53 10.16 5.58
N GLY A 18 -23.38 10.07 4.54
CA GLY A 18 -22.94 10.27 3.16
C GLY A 18 -22.38 11.67 2.91
N HIS A 19 -22.90 12.71 3.58
CA HIS A 19 -22.38 14.06 3.45
C HIS A 19 -20.97 14.20 4.03
N PHE A 20 -20.71 13.56 5.19
CA PHE A 20 -19.39 13.56 5.80
C PHE A 20 -18.38 12.80 4.92
N THR A 21 -18.73 11.59 4.48
CA THR A 21 -17.87 10.79 3.58
C THR A 21 -17.58 11.55 2.29
N GLN A 22 -18.57 12.19 1.68
CA GLN A 22 -18.36 12.99 0.47
C GLN A 22 -17.40 14.17 0.71
N GLN A 23 -17.48 14.80 1.86
CA GLN A 23 -16.57 15.89 2.23
C GLN A 23 -15.15 15.39 2.50
N GLU A 24 -15.02 14.28 3.20
CA GLU A 24 -13.71 13.62 3.44
C GLU A 24 -13.06 13.19 2.13
N ASP A 25 -13.80 12.53 1.24
CA ASP A 25 -13.34 12.13 -0.08
C ASP A 25 -12.88 13.34 -0.92
N HIS A 26 -13.65 14.45 -0.87
CA HIS A 26 -13.27 15.67 -1.57
C HIS A 26 -11.91 16.21 -1.08
N PHE A 27 -11.72 16.34 0.22
CA PHE A 27 -10.46 16.84 0.76
C PHE A 27 -9.31 15.87 0.52
N THR A 28 -9.54 14.58 0.63
CA THR A 28 -8.55 13.55 0.32
C THR A 28 -8.11 13.63 -1.15
N ASP A 29 -9.05 13.72 -2.11
CA ASP A 29 -8.71 13.88 -3.54
C ASP A 29 -7.93 15.17 -3.80
N ARG A 30 -8.30 16.29 -3.13
CA ARG A 30 -7.59 17.56 -3.28
C ARG A 30 -6.18 17.54 -2.70
N LEU A 31 -5.99 16.93 -1.54
CA LEU A 31 -4.66 16.75 -0.93
C LEU A 31 -3.76 15.89 -1.82
N CYS A 32 -4.27 14.77 -2.29
CA CYS A 32 -3.54 13.90 -3.21
C CYS A 32 -3.19 14.64 -4.52
N GLU A 33 -4.14 15.38 -5.10
CA GLU A 33 -3.91 16.18 -6.31
C GLU A 33 -2.84 17.24 -6.09
N TYR A 34 -2.94 18.00 -4.99
CA TYR A 34 -1.95 19.02 -4.65
C TYR A 34 -0.55 18.42 -4.48
N GLN A 35 -0.42 17.33 -3.72
CA GLN A 35 0.85 16.64 -3.53
C GLN A 35 1.41 16.13 -4.87
N SER A 36 0.57 15.56 -5.73
CA SER A 36 1.01 15.02 -7.01
C SER A 36 1.65 16.05 -7.95
N PHE A 37 1.33 17.34 -7.81
CA PHE A 37 1.99 18.41 -8.59
C PHE A 37 3.45 18.64 -8.21
N HIS A 38 3.84 18.26 -7.00
CA HIS A 38 5.22 18.38 -6.51
C HIS A 38 6.03 17.10 -6.70
N LEU A 39 5.38 16.03 -7.19
CA LEU A 39 6.02 14.74 -7.36
C LEU A 39 6.48 14.53 -8.81
N ASN A 40 7.60 13.84 -8.92
CA ASN A 40 8.14 13.33 -10.17
C ASN A 40 8.65 11.90 -9.92
N ARG A 41 9.17 11.25 -10.96
CA ARG A 41 9.67 9.86 -10.87
C ARG A 41 10.72 9.60 -9.79
N ASN A 42 11.35 10.64 -9.25
CA ASN A 42 12.44 10.54 -8.29
C ASN A 42 12.08 11.05 -6.89
N THR A 43 10.84 11.53 -6.67
CA THR A 43 10.44 12.17 -5.41
C THR A 43 9.23 11.53 -4.74
N TYR A 44 8.82 10.34 -5.17
CA TYR A 44 7.84 9.50 -4.49
C TYR A 44 8.49 8.21 -3.99
N GLY A 45 7.84 7.50 -3.11
CA GLY A 45 8.32 6.23 -2.57
C GLY A 45 8.43 6.24 -1.04
N LEU A 46 9.32 5.42 -0.51
CA LEU A 46 9.56 5.30 0.91
C LEU A 46 10.00 6.63 1.52
N LEU A 47 9.49 6.93 2.70
CA LEU A 47 9.83 8.13 3.46
C LEU A 47 11.14 7.96 4.23
N PRO A 48 11.84 9.06 4.57
CA PRO A 48 13.01 9.01 5.43
C PRO A 48 12.69 8.43 6.80
N PHE A 49 13.64 7.68 7.36
CA PHE A 49 13.62 7.25 8.76
C PHE A 49 14.90 7.71 9.46
N LYS A 50 14.83 7.86 10.78
CA LYS A 50 15.97 8.26 11.58
C LYS A 50 16.78 7.05 12.03
N LYS A 51 18.08 7.25 12.24
CA LYS A 51 18.94 6.19 12.79
C LYS A 51 18.42 5.70 14.14
N GLY A 52 18.14 4.41 14.24
CA GLY A 52 17.58 3.77 15.42
C GLY A 52 16.04 3.65 15.40
N GLU A 53 15.37 4.24 14.43
CA GLU A 53 13.96 3.98 14.14
C GLU A 53 13.82 2.79 13.17
N PRO A 54 12.66 2.13 13.17
CA PRO A 54 12.37 1.09 12.18
C PRO A 54 12.40 1.66 10.75
N VAL A 55 12.86 0.86 9.79
CA VAL A 55 12.87 1.24 8.37
C VAL A 55 11.45 1.49 7.84
N SER A 56 11.33 2.38 6.85
CA SER A 56 10.03 2.79 6.30
C SER A 56 9.37 1.73 5.42
N GLY A 57 10.10 0.74 4.94
CA GLY A 57 9.57 -0.39 4.19
C GLY A 57 10.13 -1.70 4.74
N ASP A 58 9.28 -2.57 5.28
CA ASP A 58 9.66 -3.89 5.77
C ASP A 58 8.58 -4.92 5.44
N PHE A 59 8.99 -6.02 4.81
CA PHE A 59 8.14 -7.17 4.54
C PHE A 59 8.96 -8.46 4.67
N SER A 60 8.28 -9.55 4.91
CA SER A 60 8.89 -10.89 4.98
C SER A 60 8.22 -11.84 4.01
N ILE A 61 8.93 -12.90 3.66
CA ILE A 61 8.39 -14.01 2.87
C ILE A 61 8.48 -15.29 3.67
N THR A 62 7.47 -16.15 3.53
CA THR A 62 7.42 -17.47 4.17
C THR A 62 6.92 -18.48 3.15
N GLU A 63 7.60 -19.62 3.03
CA GLU A 63 7.13 -20.72 2.20
C GLU A 63 6.07 -21.51 2.99
N LEU A 64 4.85 -21.55 2.45
CA LEU A 64 3.71 -22.27 3.07
C LEU A 64 3.69 -23.74 2.67
N VAL A 65 3.80 -23.99 1.39
CA VAL A 65 3.82 -25.32 0.76
C VAL A 65 4.79 -25.24 -0.39
N THR A 66 5.34 -26.37 -0.84
CA THR A 66 6.26 -26.40 -1.98
C THR A 66 5.72 -25.61 -3.17
N GLY A 67 6.43 -24.54 -3.53
CA GLY A 67 6.06 -23.65 -4.64
C GLY A 67 5.05 -22.55 -4.32
N THR A 68 4.58 -22.42 -3.07
CA THR A 68 3.70 -21.31 -2.66
C THR A 68 4.37 -20.48 -1.58
N LEU A 69 4.52 -19.20 -1.84
CA LEU A 69 5.04 -18.21 -0.89
C LEU A 69 3.91 -17.32 -0.38
N GLU A 70 4.04 -16.92 0.86
CA GLU A 70 3.29 -15.84 1.47
C GLU A 70 4.21 -14.65 1.70
N VAL A 71 3.84 -13.52 1.16
CA VAL A 71 4.46 -12.21 1.44
C VAL A 71 3.64 -11.52 2.51
N ARG A 72 4.30 -11.06 3.58
CA ARG A 72 3.68 -10.35 4.71
C ARG A 72 4.27 -8.97 4.83
N LEU A 73 3.44 -7.96 4.74
CA LEU A 73 3.85 -6.57 4.97
C LEU A 73 3.85 -6.29 6.47
N LYS A 74 5.00 -5.86 6.98
CA LYS A 74 5.14 -5.45 8.39
C LYS A 74 4.98 -3.95 8.55
N ARG A 75 5.56 -3.18 7.62
CA ARG A 75 5.54 -1.72 7.66
C ARG A 75 5.67 -1.13 6.27
N CYS A 76 4.95 -0.02 6.04
CA CYS A 76 5.18 0.83 4.88
C CYS A 76 4.81 2.28 5.20
N HIS A 77 5.81 3.15 5.26
CA HIS A 77 5.64 4.60 5.34
C HIS A 77 6.15 5.20 4.04
N ALA A 78 5.23 5.67 3.21
CA ALA A 78 5.57 6.03 1.85
C ALA A 78 4.62 7.07 1.26
N LEU A 79 5.08 7.76 0.23
CA LEU A 79 4.29 8.67 -0.59
C LEU A 79 4.12 8.05 -1.98
N THR A 80 2.89 7.79 -2.40
CA THR A 80 2.61 7.26 -3.74
C THR A 80 2.80 8.32 -4.82
N ALA A 81 3.03 7.91 -6.06
CA ALA A 81 3.10 8.84 -7.20
C ALA A 81 1.80 9.65 -7.40
N GLY A 82 0.68 9.14 -6.92
CA GLY A 82 -0.62 9.84 -6.89
C GLY A 82 -0.78 10.84 -5.75
N GLY A 83 0.24 11.03 -4.89
CA GLY A 83 0.22 11.98 -3.78
C GLY A 83 -0.45 11.47 -2.50
N TYR A 84 -0.73 10.18 -2.40
CA TYR A 84 -1.31 9.59 -1.19
C TYR A 84 -0.21 9.15 -0.22
N LEU A 85 -0.35 9.55 1.04
CA LEU A 85 0.53 9.14 2.12
C LEU A 85 0.08 7.76 2.65
N ILE A 86 0.93 6.76 2.46
CA ILE A 86 0.77 5.44 3.08
C ILE A 86 1.42 5.50 4.46
N ASP A 87 0.66 5.11 5.47
CA ASP A 87 1.11 4.97 6.86
C ASP A 87 0.56 3.65 7.38
N TYR A 88 1.32 2.58 7.16
CA TYR A 88 0.94 1.23 7.51
C TYR A 88 1.96 0.62 8.46
N ASP A 89 1.48 0.20 9.62
CA ASP A 89 2.19 -0.66 10.57
C ASP A 89 1.29 -1.87 10.89
N ALA A 90 1.82 -3.07 10.71
CA ALA A 90 1.10 -4.28 11.06
C ALA A 90 0.84 -4.32 12.57
N GLY A 91 -0.43 -4.37 12.97
CA GLY A 91 -0.84 -4.72 14.32
C GLY A 91 -0.69 -6.21 14.58
N GLU A 92 -0.98 -6.65 15.79
CA GLU A 92 -0.91 -8.07 16.16
C GLU A 92 -1.94 -8.93 15.39
N ASP A 93 -3.07 -8.32 14.96
CA ASP A 93 -4.21 -9.04 14.36
C ASP A 93 -4.49 -8.70 12.89
N ASP A 94 -3.82 -7.70 12.30
CA ASP A 94 -4.13 -7.16 10.97
C ASP A 94 -2.90 -7.20 10.04
N GLU A 95 -2.33 -8.38 9.82
CA GLU A 95 -1.24 -8.53 8.85
C GLU A 95 -1.77 -8.53 7.41
N LEU A 96 -1.25 -7.61 6.59
CA LEU A 96 -1.51 -7.60 5.16
C LEU A 96 -0.64 -8.64 4.47
N THR A 97 -1.28 -9.65 3.88
CA THR A 97 -0.61 -10.78 3.24
C THR A 97 -1.01 -10.95 1.78
N ALA A 98 -0.10 -11.52 0.99
CA ALA A 98 -0.37 -11.97 -0.37
C ALA A 98 0.26 -13.33 -0.61
N SER A 99 -0.54 -14.28 -1.09
CA SER A 99 -0.05 -15.59 -1.52
C SER A 99 0.36 -15.55 -2.99
N PHE A 100 1.52 -16.13 -3.28
CA PHE A 100 2.09 -16.17 -4.61
C PHE A 100 2.57 -17.60 -4.92
N HIS A 101 2.16 -18.14 -6.06
CA HIS A 101 2.62 -19.44 -6.52
C HIS A 101 3.82 -19.28 -7.48
N ILE A 102 4.94 -19.92 -7.13
CA ILE A 102 6.14 -19.92 -7.97
C ILE A 102 5.87 -20.81 -9.19
N PRO A 103 5.93 -20.30 -10.44
CA PRO A 103 5.76 -21.13 -11.63
C PRO A 103 6.79 -22.25 -11.70
N THR A 104 6.33 -23.46 -12.01
CA THR A 104 7.17 -24.64 -12.21
C THR A 104 8.04 -24.55 -13.48
N GLU A 105 9.07 -25.37 -13.58
CA GLU A 105 10.24 -25.28 -14.50
C GLU A 105 9.93 -25.35 -16.01
N GLU A 106 8.71 -25.57 -16.46
CA GLU A 106 8.39 -25.70 -17.90
C GLU A 106 8.42 -24.38 -18.68
N GLU A 107 8.56 -23.25 -18.01
CA GLU A 107 8.76 -21.95 -18.65
C GLU A 107 10.19 -21.47 -18.41
N GLU A 108 11.05 -21.75 -19.40
CA GLU A 108 12.49 -21.43 -19.42
C GLU A 108 12.76 -19.91 -19.45
N GLU A 109 12.82 -19.28 -18.28
CA GLU A 109 13.53 -18.01 -18.13
C GLU A 109 14.35 -18.01 -16.82
N LYS A 110 15.68 -17.98 -16.98
CA LYS A 110 16.66 -18.12 -15.89
C LYS A 110 16.68 -17.00 -14.84
N ASP A 111 15.98 -15.89 -15.08
CA ASP A 111 15.98 -14.71 -14.19
C ASP A 111 14.56 -14.22 -13.94
N LYS A 112 13.66 -15.10 -13.52
CA LYS A 112 12.30 -14.68 -13.17
C LYS A 112 12.33 -13.81 -11.90
N ARG A 113 11.76 -12.63 -12.04
CA ARG A 113 11.61 -11.64 -10.97
C ARG A 113 10.14 -11.28 -10.82
N TRP A 114 9.73 -10.98 -9.61
CA TRP A 114 8.38 -10.55 -9.28
C TRP A 114 8.44 -9.31 -8.42
N ASP A 115 7.60 -8.37 -8.75
CA ASP A 115 7.48 -7.12 -8.03
C ASP A 115 6.42 -7.25 -6.92
N VAL A 116 6.79 -6.86 -5.71
CA VAL A 116 5.88 -6.78 -4.56
C VAL A 116 5.28 -5.38 -4.54
N ILE A 117 3.96 -5.31 -4.67
CA ILE A 117 3.23 -4.07 -4.88
C ILE A 117 2.22 -3.88 -3.77
N LEU A 118 2.30 -2.74 -3.11
CA LEU A 118 1.30 -2.26 -2.17
C LEU A 118 0.37 -1.28 -2.88
N MET A 119 -0.92 -1.54 -2.82
CA MET A 119 -1.98 -0.66 -3.31
C MET A 119 -2.74 -0.07 -2.14
N ALA A 120 -3.09 1.20 -2.23
CA ALA A 120 -3.95 1.87 -1.28
C ALA A 120 -5.21 2.41 -1.98
N ASP A 121 -6.38 2.19 -1.40
CA ASP A 121 -7.59 2.91 -1.79
C ASP A 121 -7.95 3.90 -0.68
N PRO A 122 -7.63 5.21 -0.87
CA PRO A 122 -7.91 6.23 0.14
C PRO A 122 -9.40 6.54 0.29
N PHE A 123 -10.25 6.03 -0.60
CA PHE A 123 -11.69 6.28 -0.61
C PHE A 123 -12.52 5.07 -0.15
N GLU A 124 -11.89 3.91 0.04
CA GLU A 124 -12.50 2.74 0.65
C GLU A 124 -11.94 2.57 2.06
N HIS A 125 -12.84 2.64 3.05
CA HIS A 125 -12.46 2.56 4.46
C HIS A 125 -12.96 1.27 5.08
N LEU A 126 -12.09 0.61 5.84
CA LEU A 126 -12.41 -0.56 6.64
C LEU A 126 -12.59 -0.15 8.10
N PRO A 127 -13.67 -0.59 8.78
CA PRO A 127 -13.84 -0.33 10.21
C PRO A 127 -12.66 -0.88 11.01
N SER A 128 -12.25 -0.17 12.07
CA SER A 128 -11.08 -0.52 12.89
C SER A 128 -11.29 -0.11 14.35
N GLY A 129 -10.49 -0.71 15.24
CA GLY A 129 -10.51 -0.47 16.68
C GLY A 129 -11.44 -1.42 17.44
N ILE A 130 -11.37 -1.37 18.75
CA ILE A 130 -12.18 -2.22 19.64
C ILE A 130 -13.62 -1.71 19.64
N PRO A 131 -14.63 -2.57 19.35
CA PRO A 131 -16.02 -2.18 19.36
C PRO A 131 -16.45 -1.58 20.72
N ASN A 132 -17.24 -0.51 20.66
CA ASN A 132 -17.79 0.11 21.86
C ASN A 132 -19.03 -0.66 22.32
N GLU A 133 -18.89 -1.47 23.35
CA GLU A 133 -19.97 -2.31 23.91
C GLU A 133 -21.13 -1.50 24.53
N LYS A 134 -20.92 -0.19 24.80
CA LYS A 134 -21.97 0.68 25.35
C LYS A 134 -22.93 1.23 24.27
N GLU A 135 -22.60 1.05 23.01
CA GLU A 135 -23.48 1.44 21.92
C GLU A 135 -24.50 0.32 21.62
N ILE A 136 -25.75 0.71 21.35
CA ILE A 136 -26.76 -0.22 20.82
C ILE A 136 -26.39 -0.53 19.37
N SER A 137 -26.04 -1.79 19.08
CA SER A 137 -25.27 -2.27 17.94
C SER A 137 -23.83 -1.81 18.03
N PRO A 138 -22.98 -2.53 18.81
CA PRO A 138 -21.57 -2.20 18.98
C PRO A 138 -20.88 -2.02 17.62
N ARG A 139 -20.14 -0.94 17.46
CA ARG A 139 -19.39 -0.65 16.22
C ARG A 139 -17.94 -0.31 16.54
N GLN A 140 -17.07 -0.58 15.58
CA GLN A 140 -15.69 -0.14 15.63
C GLN A 140 -15.63 1.39 15.47
N PRO A 141 -14.90 2.11 16.36
CA PRO A 141 -14.94 3.57 16.41
C PRO A 141 -14.17 4.26 15.28
N ASN A 142 -13.17 3.59 14.72
CA ASN A 142 -12.26 4.16 13.74
C ASN A 142 -12.47 3.52 12.37
N ALA A 143 -11.83 4.09 11.36
CA ALA A 143 -11.74 3.55 10.02
C ALA A 143 -10.30 3.69 9.51
N LEU A 144 -9.83 2.71 8.78
CA LEU A 144 -8.54 2.70 8.10
C LEU A 144 -8.75 2.64 6.59
N PRO A 145 -7.85 3.24 5.79
CA PRO A 145 -7.89 3.07 4.35
C PRO A 145 -7.67 1.60 3.99
N LYS A 146 -8.28 1.16 2.89
CA LYS A 146 -8.07 -0.19 2.40
C LYS A 146 -6.74 -0.31 1.72
N TYR A 147 -5.94 -1.25 2.19
CA TYR A 147 -4.69 -1.67 1.55
C TYR A 147 -4.85 -3.04 0.90
N ALA A 148 -4.09 -3.28 -0.17
CA ALA A 148 -3.97 -4.58 -0.81
C ALA A 148 -2.53 -4.84 -1.22
N LEU A 149 -2.05 -6.06 -0.97
CA LEU A 149 -0.72 -6.52 -1.36
C LEU A 149 -0.84 -7.47 -2.55
N SER A 150 0.04 -7.31 -3.52
CA SER A 150 0.09 -8.18 -4.71
C SER A 150 1.52 -8.50 -5.10
N VAL A 151 1.71 -9.66 -5.73
CA VAL A 151 3.00 -10.07 -6.31
C VAL A 151 2.76 -10.34 -7.79
N LEU A 152 3.40 -9.56 -8.65
CA LEU A 152 3.24 -9.62 -10.11
C LEU A 152 4.58 -9.84 -10.81
N PRO A 153 4.62 -10.51 -11.98
CA PRO A 153 5.85 -10.63 -12.76
C PRO A 153 6.45 -9.26 -13.08
N SER A 154 7.76 -9.10 -12.86
CA SER A 154 8.45 -7.84 -13.14
C SER A 154 8.36 -7.47 -14.62
N GLY A 155 8.06 -6.19 -14.89
CA GLY A 155 7.87 -5.67 -16.24
C GLY A 155 6.46 -5.83 -16.82
N GLN A 156 5.56 -6.56 -16.16
CA GLN A 156 4.13 -6.63 -16.50
C GLN A 156 3.28 -5.64 -15.70
N THR A 157 3.91 -4.85 -14.88
CA THR A 157 3.27 -3.86 -14.03
C THR A 157 2.85 -2.66 -14.86
N ASP A 158 1.68 -2.71 -15.50
CA ASP A 158 1.09 -1.53 -16.13
C ASP A 158 0.44 -0.66 -15.04
N GLY A 159 1.01 0.52 -14.82
CA GLY A 159 0.47 1.50 -13.86
C GLY A 159 -0.97 1.93 -14.17
N SER A 160 -1.49 1.66 -15.38
CA SER A 160 -2.88 1.94 -15.74
C SER A 160 -3.87 1.02 -15.02
N GLU A 161 -3.49 -0.21 -14.72
CA GLU A 161 -4.33 -1.20 -14.03
C GLU A 161 -4.27 -1.06 -12.51
N LEU A 162 -3.12 -0.63 -11.97
CA LEU A 162 -2.90 -0.48 -10.53
C LEU A 162 -3.47 0.82 -9.94
N GLY A 163 -3.94 1.73 -10.79
CA GLY A 163 -4.46 3.02 -10.36
C GLY A 163 -3.36 4.03 -10.04
N ARG A 164 -3.65 4.99 -9.12
CA ARG A 164 -2.73 6.11 -8.82
C ARG A 164 -1.98 5.98 -7.50
N HIS A 165 -2.47 5.11 -6.63
CA HIS A 165 -2.01 5.01 -5.24
C HIS A 165 -1.41 3.63 -4.97
N PHE A 166 -0.45 3.24 -5.80
CA PHE A 166 0.35 2.04 -5.57
C PHE A 166 1.83 2.38 -5.36
N LEU A 167 2.55 1.47 -4.76
CA LEU A 167 3.99 1.54 -4.58
C LEU A 167 4.60 0.15 -4.77
N LEU A 168 5.68 0.11 -5.53
CA LEU A 168 6.57 -1.05 -5.61
C LEU A 168 7.47 -1.04 -4.37
N ILE A 169 7.20 -1.95 -3.42
CA ILE A 169 7.87 -1.97 -2.12
C ILE A 169 9.04 -2.95 -2.04
N GLY A 170 9.17 -3.83 -3.04
CA GLY A 170 10.24 -4.80 -3.09
C GLY A 170 10.19 -5.66 -4.33
N ARG A 171 11.16 -6.54 -4.45
CA ARG A 171 11.28 -7.48 -5.55
C ARG A 171 11.68 -8.86 -5.04
N LEU A 172 11.12 -9.89 -5.63
CA LEU A 172 11.52 -11.27 -5.43
C LEU A 172 12.28 -11.75 -6.65
N ARG A 173 13.24 -12.64 -6.44
CA ARG A 173 13.97 -13.31 -7.53
C ARG A 173 14.00 -14.82 -7.30
N LYS A 174 13.98 -15.59 -8.37
CA LYS A 174 14.18 -17.04 -8.33
C LYS A 174 15.69 -17.32 -8.28
N ASN A 175 16.12 -18.09 -7.29
CA ASN A 175 17.48 -18.56 -7.12
C ASN A 175 17.45 -20.09 -7.02
N GLY A 176 17.66 -20.79 -8.15
CA GLY A 176 17.44 -22.24 -8.26
C GLY A 176 15.97 -22.60 -7.97
N ASN A 177 15.75 -23.47 -6.99
CA ASN A 177 14.41 -23.91 -6.58
C ASN A 177 13.78 -23.04 -5.48
N ARG A 178 14.42 -21.96 -5.06
CA ARG A 178 13.91 -21.05 -4.03
C ARG A 178 13.65 -19.69 -4.61
N CYS A 179 12.69 -19.01 -4.01
CA CYS A 179 12.45 -17.61 -4.24
C CYS A 179 12.89 -16.81 -3.01
N GLU A 180 13.65 -15.76 -3.23
CA GLU A 180 14.18 -14.90 -2.17
C GLU A 180 13.94 -13.43 -2.48
N VAL A 181 14.04 -12.58 -1.45
CA VAL A 181 13.98 -11.12 -1.64
C VAL A 181 15.22 -10.69 -2.41
N ASP A 182 15.04 -9.91 -3.47
CA ASP A 182 16.15 -9.34 -4.23
C ASP A 182 16.78 -8.18 -3.47
N GLY A 183 17.83 -8.45 -2.72
CA GLY A 183 18.56 -7.44 -1.95
C GLY A 183 19.27 -6.37 -2.79
N ASN A 184 19.36 -6.54 -4.12
CA ASN A 184 19.90 -5.51 -5.02
C ASN A 184 18.82 -4.54 -5.51
N PHE A 185 17.56 -4.80 -5.20
CA PHE A 185 16.47 -3.95 -5.59
C PHE A 185 16.18 -2.92 -4.48
N ILE A 186 16.32 -1.65 -4.82
CA ILE A 186 15.93 -0.54 -3.95
C ILE A 186 14.57 -0.01 -4.44
N PRO A 187 13.53 -0.01 -3.59
CA PRO A 187 12.23 0.60 -3.92
C PRO A 187 12.37 2.09 -4.23
N PRO A 188 11.38 2.70 -4.90
CA PRO A 188 11.33 4.16 -4.99
C PRO A 188 11.43 4.79 -3.60
N CYS A 189 12.26 5.82 -3.48
CA CYS A 189 12.56 6.52 -2.24
C CYS A 189 12.44 8.03 -2.42
N THR A 190 11.91 8.72 -1.42
CA THR A 190 11.79 10.19 -1.46
C THR A 190 13.13 10.89 -1.18
N SER A 191 14.08 10.20 -0.55
CA SER A 191 15.42 10.72 -0.24
C SER A 191 16.42 9.59 -0.01
N MET A 192 17.72 9.95 0.07
CA MET A 192 18.81 9.02 0.37
C MET A 192 18.70 8.38 1.77
N SER A 193 17.96 8.97 2.70
CA SER A 193 17.73 8.43 4.05
C SER A 193 16.46 7.57 4.16
N SER A 194 15.87 7.18 3.03
CA SER A 194 14.64 6.36 3.00
C SER A 194 14.91 4.87 2.92
N HIS A 195 16.14 4.46 2.60
CA HIS A 195 16.54 3.06 2.51
C HIS A 195 17.96 2.87 3.06
N PRO A 196 18.23 1.78 3.81
CA PRO A 196 19.55 1.57 4.43
C PRO A 196 20.70 1.40 3.44
N ASP A 197 20.41 0.99 2.20
CA ASP A 197 21.41 0.75 1.15
C ASP A 197 21.63 1.97 0.22
N LEU A 198 21.00 3.12 0.51
CA LEU A 198 21.24 4.40 -0.14
C LEU A 198 22.17 5.27 0.70
#